data_61f1a4fe9e16bbd2b8cf61a3c8ae0dc2
#
_entry.id   61f1a4fe9e16bbd2b8cf61a3c8ae0dc2
#
_cell.length_a   1.000
_cell.length_b   1.000
_cell.length_c   1.000
_cell.angle_alpha   90.00
_cell.angle_beta   90.00
_cell.angle_gamma   90.00
#
_symmetry.space_group_name_H-M   'P 1'
#
loop_
_entity.id
_entity.type
_entity.pdbx_description
1 polymer ?
#
loop_
_entity_poly.entity_id
_entity_poly.type
_entity_poly.pdbx_seq_one_letter_code
_entity_poly.pdbx_strand_id
1 'polypeptide(L)'
;MNLADSVKGSNINDDPLTHRIIGAAIEVHRLLGPGLLESTYEECLCFELTLLGIPFERQIPLPIVYKSMTLLRAYKPDLLVEGAVIVELKTVEKILPVHEAQMLTYLRLSGLERGLLLNFNSVPLKAGVRRLNKSNSSPVSRVSPVSPISRSPSNSGDSKPDQTV
;
A
#
# COMPACT_ATOMS: atom_id res chain seq x y z
N MET A 1 24.42 28.16 16.28
CA MET A 1 23.39 27.14 16.51
C MET A 1 23.13 26.42 15.19
N ASN A 2 23.66 25.19 15.07
CA ASN A 2 23.56 24.39 13.84
C ASN A 2 22.21 23.66 13.77
N LEU A 3 21.43 23.96 12.72
CA LEU A 3 20.15 23.32 12.37
C LEU A 3 20.34 22.00 11.59
N ALA A 4 21.38 21.22 11.90
CA ALA A 4 21.76 20.03 11.15
C ALA A 4 21.63 18.72 11.94
N ASP A 5 20.85 18.68 13.03
CA ASP A 5 20.69 17.46 13.85
C ASP A 5 19.22 17.18 14.12
N SER A 6 18.49 16.57 13.20
CA SER A 6 17.27 15.83 13.51
C SER A 6 16.70 15.11 12.26
N VAL A 7 17.48 14.26 11.61
CA VAL A 7 16.90 13.18 10.81
C VAL A 7 17.57 11.88 11.29
N LYS A 8 17.30 11.52 12.54
CA LYS A 8 17.42 10.14 13.00
C LYS A 8 16.30 9.36 12.31
N GLY A 9 16.65 8.41 11.47
CA GLY A 9 15.70 7.49 10.86
C GLY A 9 14.79 6.93 11.95
N SER A 10 13.51 7.30 11.92
CA SER A 10 12.51 6.83 12.86
C SER A 10 12.46 5.32 12.78
N ASN A 11 12.70 4.66 13.89
CA ASN A 11 12.57 3.21 13.98
C ASN A 11 11.13 2.84 13.60
N ILE A 12 10.93 2.08 12.51
CA ILE A 12 9.60 1.68 12.03
C ILE A 12 8.77 1.01 13.14
N ASN A 13 9.41 0.50 14.19
CA ASN A 13 8.73 -0.08 15.34
C ASN A 13 8.05 0.96 16.23
N ASP A 14 8.43 2.24 16.16
CA ASP A 14 7.87 3.35 16.92
C ASP A 14 7.01 4.30 16.09
N ASP A 15 6.69 3.94 14.85
CA ASP A 15 5.88 4.77 13.97
C ASP A 15 4.39 4.81 14.43
N PRO A 16 3.86 5.97 14.83
CA PRO A 16 2.51 6.08 15.36
C PRO A 16 1.42 5.65 14.37
N LEU A 17 1.62 5.89 13.07
CA LEU A 17 0.64 5.51 12.05
C LEU A 17 0.55 3.99 11.91
N THR A 18 1.69 3.30 11.85
CA THR A 18 1.69 1.83 11.78
C THR A 18 1.08 1.20 13.04
N HIS A 19 1.27 1.81 14.22
CA HIS A 19 0.62 1.36 15.45
C HIS A 19 -0.91 1.50 15.38
N ARG A 20 -1.43 2.62 14.85
CA ARG A 20 -2.88 2.82 14.68
C ARG A 20 -3.47 1.82 13.68
N ILE A 21 -2.81 1.56 12.56
CA ILE A 21 -3.24 0.57 11.56
C ILE A 21 -3.26 -0.84 12.18
N ILE A 22 -2.21 -1.23 12.91
CA ILE A 22 -2.14 -2.54 13.57
C ILE A 22 -3.22 -2.64 14.65
N GLY A 23 -3.49 -1.57 15.40
CA GLY A 23 -4.58 -1.52 16.38
C GLY A 23 -5.94 -1.80 15.73
N ALA A 24 -6.25 -1.17 14.59
CA ALA A 24 -7.45 -1.43 13.81
C ALA A 24 -7.53 -2.91 13.35
N ALA A 25 -6.43 -3.44 12.84
CA ALA A 25 -6.37 -4.84 12.40
C ALA A 25 -6.56 -5.83 13.58
N ILE A 26 -6.01 -5.53 14.75
CA ILE A 26 -6.22 -6.33 15.97
C ILE A 26 -7.70 -6.33 16.37
N GLU A 27 -8.39 -5.19 16.29
CA GLU A 27 -9.83 -5.11 16.61
C GLU A 27 -10.65 -5.97 15.66
N VAL A 28 -10.41 -5.90 14.36
CA VAL A 28 -11.04 -6.76 13.36
C VAL A 28 -10.78 -8.25 13.69
N HIS A 29 -9.54 -8.61 13.97
CA HIS A 29 -9.18 -10.00 14.28
C HIS A 29 -9.77 -10.48 15.60
N ARG A 30 -9.88 -9.59 16.60
CA ARG A 30 -10.51 -9.91 17.90
C ARG A 30 -11.98 -10.28 17.76
N LEU A 31 -12.69 -9.59 16.87
CA LEU A 31 -14.13 -9.81 16.64
C LEU A 31 -14.40 -11.01 15.73
N LEU A 32 -13.58 -11.20 14.69
CA LEU A 32 -13.87 -12.18 13.63
C LEU A 32 -13.04 -13.47 13.73
N GLY A 33 -11.90 -13.42 14.39
CA GLY A 33 -10.96 -14.54 14.44
C GLY A 33 -10.30 -14.83 13.08
N PRO A 34 -9.52 -15.93 12.99
CA PRO A 34 -8.93 -16.41 11.74
C PRO A 34 -9.94 -17.20 10.90
N GLY A 35 -9.62 -17.42 9.60
CA GLY A 35 -10.33 -18.36 8.73
C GLY A 35 -11.30 -17.74 7.74
N LEU A 36 -11.38 -16.41 7.66
CA LEU A 36 -12.18 -15.72 6.64
C LEU A 36 -11.34 -15.46 5.38
N LEU A 37 -12.01 -15.07 4.31
CA LEU A 37 -11.36 -14.64 3.08
C LEU A 37 -10.60 -13.34 3.28
N GLU A 38 -9.49 -13.17 2.58
CA GLU A 38 -8.66 -11.96 2.62
C GLU A 38 -9.45 -10.70 2.30
N SER A 39 -10.33 -10.75 1.28
CA SER A 39 -11.22 -9.66 0.91
C SER A 39 -12.18 -9.24 2.03
N THR A 40 -12.64 -10.18 2.85
CA THR A 40 -13.49 -9.89 4.00
C THR A 40 -12.73 -9.09 5.07
N TYR A 41 -11.50 -9.49 5.37
CA TYR A 41 -10.65 -8.74 6.29
C TYR A 41 -10.30 -7.36 5.76
N GLU A 42 -10.05 -7.21 4.45
CA GLU A 42 -9.81 -5.92 3.81
C GLU A 42 -10.99 -4.97 4.02
N GLU A 43 -12.23 -5.43 3.74
CA GLU A 43 -13.45 -4.64 3.98
C GLU A 43 -13.60 -4.20 5.44
N CYS A 44 -13.41 -5.13 6.38
CA CYS A 44 -13.52 -4.83 7.81
C CYS A 44 -12.43 -3.88 8.28
N LEU A 45 -11.19 -4.04 7.80
CA LEU A 45 -10.10 -3.12 8.13
C LEU A 45 -10.37 -1.72 7.56
N CYS A 46 -10.87 -1.60 6.34
CA CYS A 46 -11.29 -0.33 5.76
C CYS A 46 -12.37 0.36 6.61
N PHE A 47 -13.33 -0.41 7.12
CA PHE A 47 -14.36 0.11 8.02
C PHE A 47 -13.77 0.63 9.33
N GLU A 48 -12.88 -0.13 9.99
CA GLU A 48 -12.20 0.30 11.21
C GLU A 48 -11.35 1.56 10.98
N LEU A 49 -10.59 1.64 9.88
CA LEU A 49 -9.81 2.82 9.52
C LEU A 49 -10.72 4.05 9.36
N THR A 50 -11.90 3.86 8.74
CA THR A 50 -12.91 4.92 8.59
C THR A 50 -13.42 5.41 9.94
N LEU A 51 -13.75 4.50 10.87
CA LEU A 51 -14.18 4.85 12.22
C LEU A 51 -13.12 5.63 12.99
N LEU A 52 -11.85 5.33 12.76
CA LEU A 52 -10.71 6.01 13.38
C LEU A 52 -10.32 7.32 12.66
N GLY A 53 -11.02 7.70 11.59
CA GLY A 53 -10.71 8.87 10.78
C GLY A 53 -9.33 8.80 10.09
N ILE A 54 -8.86 7.60 9.77
CA ILE A 54 -7.59 7.37 9.09
C ILE A 54 -7.87 7.26 7.59
N PRO A 55 -7.42 8.21 6.75
CA PRO A 55 -7.65 8.16 5.32
C PRO A 55 -6.82 7.06 4.65
N PHE A 56 -7.42 6.39 3.66
CA PHE A 56 -6.77 5.33 2.89
C PHE A 56 -7.31 5.30 1.47
N GLU A 57 -6.53 4.66 0.60
CA GLU A 57 -6.92 4.33 -0.77
C GLU A 57 -6.77 2.82 -0.96
N ARG A 58 -7.65 2.22 -1.78
CA ARG A 58 -7.68 0.77 -2.00
C ARG A 58 -7.15 0.43 -3.38
N GLN A 59 -6.45 -0.71 -3.50
CA GLN A 59 -6.09 -1.34 -4.76
C GLN A 59 -5.45 -0.40 -5.78
N ILE A 60 -4.53 0.47 -5.32
CA ILE A 60 -3.86 1.46 -6.18
C ILE A 60 -2.92 0.73 -7.14
N PRO A 61 -3.08 0.92 -8.46
CA PRO A 61 -2.20 0.27 -9.42
C PRO A 61 -0.80 0.89 -9.37
N LEU A 62 0.21 0.03 -9.21
CA LEU A 62 1.63 0.40 -9.32
C LEU A 62 2.16 -0.03 -10.69
N PRO A 63 2.58 0.90 -11.55
CA PRO A 63 3.12 0.57 -12.86
C PRO A 63 4.55 0.02 -12.76
N ILE A 64 4.91 -0.84 -13.70
CA ILE A 64 6.28 -1.27 -13.92
C ILE A 64 6.76 -0.76 -15.26
N VAL A 65 7.95 -0.17 -15.29
CA VAL A 65 8.65 0.15 -16.52
C VAL A 65 9.73 -0.91 -16.77
N TYR A 66 9.62 -1.60 -17.91
CA TYR A 66 10.62 -2.54 -18.37
C TYR A 66 11.14 -2.10 -19.74
N LYS A 67 12.34 -1.59 -19.81
CA LYS A 67 12.92 -0.96 -21.01
C LYS A 67 11.98 0.16 -21.53
N SER A 68 11.47 0.03 -22.74
CA SER A 68 10.51 0.98 -23.35
C SER A 68 9.04 0.65 -23.08
N MET A 69 8.75 -0.47 -22.40
CA MET A 69 7.39 -0.93 -22.12
C MET A 69 6.95 -0.53 -20.72
N THR A 70 5.71 -0.01 -20.59
CA THR A 70 5.09 0.27 -19.31
C THR A 70 3.90 -0.65 -19.08
N LEU A 71 3.95 -1.41 -17.99
CA LEU A 71 2.86 -2.24 -17.50
C LEU A 71 2.09 -1.43 -16.44
N LEU A 72 0.93 -0.86 -16.79
CA LEU A 72 0.20 0.09 -15.95
C LEU A 72 -0.44 -0.53 -14.70
N ARG A 73 -0.70 -1.83 -14.70
CA ARG A 73 -1.42 -2.53 -13.62
C ARG A 73 -0.69 -3.79 -13.18
N ALA A 74 0.62 -3.74 -13.12
CA ALA A 74 1.43 -4.90 -12.77
C ALA A 74 1.22 -5.35 -11.32
N TYR A 75 1.07 -4.38 -10.41
CA TYR A 75 0.85 -4.62 -8.99
C TYR A 75 -0.26 -3.73 -8.43
N LYS A 76 -0.95 -4.26 -7.41
CA LYS A 76 -1.99 -3.55 -6.67
C LYS A 76 -1.89 -3.94 -5.19
N PRO A 77 -1.21 -3.16 -4.35
CA PRO A 77 -1.29 -3.36 -2.91
C PRO A 77 -2.73 -3.13 -2.42
N ASP A 78 -3.11 -3.82 -1.35
CA ASP A 78 -4.48 -3.76 -0.83
C ASP A 78 -4.84 -2.34 -0.38
N LEU A 79 -4.00 -1.71 0.45
CA LEU A 79 -4.25 -0.36 0.95
C LEU A 79 -2.99 0.52 0.87
N LEU A 80 -3.23 1.81 0.64
CA LEU A 80 -2.29 2.89 0.90
C LEU A 80 -2.92 3.79 1.97
N VAL A 81 -2.32 3.84 3.15
CA VAL A 81 -2.85 4.58 4.29
C VAL A 81 -2.11 5.89 4.47
N GLU A 82 -2.86 7.00 4.55
CA GLU A 82 -2.35 8.39 4.64
C GLU A 82 -1.30 8.74 3.57
N GLY A 83 -1.33 8.07 2.40
CA GLY A 83 -0.30 8.24 1.37
C GLY A 83 1.12 7.86 1.81
N ALA A 84 1.30 7.17 2.94
CA ALA A 84 2.57 6.98 3.62
C ALA A 84 2.93 5.53 3.94
N VAL A 85 1.94 4.65 4.13
CA VAL A 85 2.14 3.24 4.49
C VAL A 85 1.38 2.34 3.53
N ILE A 86 2.09 1.43 2.88
CA ILE A 86 1.47 0.35 2.12
C ILE A 86 1.10 -0.78 3.09
N VAL A 87 -0.14 -1.26 2.98
CA VAL A 87 -0.64 -2.39 3.76
C VAL A 87 -1.04 -3.50 2.81
N GLU A 88 -0.58 -4.70 3.10
CA GLU A 88 -0.92 -5.93 2.37
C GLU A 88 -1.46 -6.94 3.37
N LEU A 89 -2.65 -7.45 3.11
CA LEU A 89 -3.29 -8.48 3.92
C LEU A 89 -2.91 -9.86 3.40
N LYS A 90 -2.84 -10.81 4.30
CA LYS A 90 -2.64 -12.22 3.98
C LYS A 90 -3.51 -13.09 4.90
N THR A 91 -3.93 -14.23 4.36
CA THR A 91 -4.65 -15.29 5.08
C THR A 91 -3.95 -16.63 4.86
N VAL A 92 -2.65 -16.65 5.09
CA VAL A 92 -1.77 -17.79 4.85
C VAL A 92 -1.36 -18.45 6.17
N GLU A 93 -0.97 -19.71 6.12
CA GLU A 93 -0.47 -20.42 7.30
C GLU A 93 0.76 -19.69 7.88
N LYS A 94 1.66 -19.22 7.02
CA LYS A 94 2.90 -18.54 7.41
C LYS A 94 3.30 -17.49 6.37
N ILE A 95 3.76 -16.34 6.84
CA ILE A 95 4.44 -15.37 5.98
C ILE A 95 5.74 -15.97 5.45
N LEU A 96 5.87 -16.02 4.14
CA LEU A 96 7.04 -16.53 3.44
C LEU A 96 7.91 -15.39 2.90
N PRO A 97 9.20 -15.66 2.58
CA PRO A 97 10.09 -14.64 1.98
C PRO A 97 9.54 -13.99 0.70
N VAL A 98 8.75 -14.73 -0.09
CA VAL A 98 8.11 -14.18 -1.29
C VAL A 98 7.09 -13.08 -0.98
N HIS A 99 6.40 -13.16 0.15
CA HIS A 99 5.46 -12.11 0.58
C HIS A 99 6.20 -10.84 1.00
N GLU A 100 7.32 -10.97 1.68
CA GLU A 100 8.17 -9.84 2.03
C GLU A 100 8.81 -9.21 0.78
N ALA A 101 9.29 -10.03 -0.17
CA ALA A 101 9.82 -9.58 -1.44
C ALA A 101 8.76 -8.81 -2.28
N GLN A 102 7.50 -9.25 -2.23
CA GLN A 102 6.38 -8.54 -2.86
C GLN A 102 6.22 -7.14 -2.25
N MET A 103 6.19 -7.03 -0.92
CA MET A 103 6.09 -5.74 -0.24
C MET A 103 7.27 -4.82 -0.55
N LEU A 104 8.49 -5.33 -0.53
CA LEU A 104 9.68 -4.55 -0.90
C LEU A 104 9.62 -4.07 -2.36
N THR A 105 9.01 -4.84 -3.25
CA THR A 105 8.74 -4.42 -4.63
C THR A 105 7.73 -3.27 -4.67
N TYR A 106 6.65 -3.33 -3.89
CA TYR A 106 5.69 -2.22 -3.77
C TYR A 106 6.36 -0.94 -3.27
N LEU A 107 7.17 -1.01 -2.23
CA LEU A 107 7.90 0.13 -1.69
C LEU A 107 8.87 0.72 -2.70
N ARG A 108 9.56 -0.13 -3.48
CA ARG A 108 10.46 0.33 -4.54
C ARG A 108 9.71 1.05 -5.67
N LEU A 109 8.57 0.50 -6.12
CA LEU A 109 7.79 1.05 -7.23
C LEU A 109 7.05 2.34 -6.84
N SER A 110 6.52 2.41 -5.64
CA SER A 110 5.79 3.57 -5.11
C SER A 110 6.70 4.71 -4.64
N GLY A 111 7.96 4.41 -4.34
CA GLY A 111 8.87 5.37 -3.69
C GLY A 111 8.64 5.55 -2.19
N LEU A 112 7.69 4.82 -1.60
CA LEU A 112 7.37 4.88 -0.18
C LEU A 112 8.38 4.10 0.67
N GLU A 113 8.49 4.47 1.94
CA GLU A 113 9.48 3.90 2.85
C GLU A 113 8.93 2.78 3.73
N ARG A 114 7.60 2.73 3.96
CA ARG A 114 6.98 1.89 4.99
C ARG A 114 5.93 0.96 4.43
N GLY A 115 6.03 -0.32 4.81
CA GLY A 115 5.06 -1.36 4.46
C GLY A 115 4.69 -2.22 5.66
N LEU A 116 3.44 -2.66 5.70
CA LEU A 116 2.90 -3.61 6.66
C LEU A 116 2.35 -4.83 5.95
N LEU A 117 2.81 -6.03 6.36
CA LEU A 117 2.14 -7.29 6.06
C LEU A 117 1.33 -7.69 7.29
N LEU A 118 0.05 -7.99 7.09
CA LEU A 118 -0.88 -8.38 8.15
C LEU A 118 -1.46 -9.76 7.82
N ASN A 119 -0.99 -10.81 8.48
CA ASN A 119 -1.52 -12.15 8.28
C ASN A 119 -2.65 -12.45 9.26
N PHE A 120 -3.90 -12.35 8.80
CA PHE A 120 -5.10 -12.57 9.62
C PHE A 120 -5.33 -14.02 10.04
N ASN A 121 -4.59 -14.96 9.47
CA ASN A 121 -4.62 -16.36 9.90
C ASN A 121 -3.75 -16.64 11.14
N SER A 122 -2.94 -15.68 11.56
CA SER A 122 -2.07 -15.81 12.75
C SER A 122 -2.84 -15.58 14.04
N VAL A 123 -2.60 -16.41 15.04
CA VAL A 123 -3.19 -16.27 16.40
C VAL A 123 -2.06 -16.20 17.41
N PRO A 124 -1.89 -15.09 18.13
CA PRO A 124 -2.56 -13.78 17.95
C PRO A 124 -2.14 -13.08 16.65
N LEU A 125 -2.96 -12.15 16.14
CA LEU A 125 -2.63 -11.40 14.91
C LEU A 125 -1.22 -10.78 14.96
N LYS A 126 -0.80 -10.29 16.13
CA LYS A 126 0.51 -9.66 16.35
C LYS A 126 1.68 -10.54 15.91
N ALA A 127 1.56 -11.85 16.01
CA ALA A 127 2.59 -12.79 15.53
C ALA A 127 2.72 -12.82 13.99
N GLY A 128 1.65 -12.46 13.29
CA GLY A 128 1.57 -12.37 11.83
C GLY A 128 1.84 -10.98 11.26
N VAL A 129 2.25 -10.02 12.08
CA VAL A 129 2.60 -8.66 11.62
C VAL A 129 4.06 -8.60 11.21
N ARG A 130 4.34 -8.06 10.01
CA ARG A 130 5.69 -7.71 9.57
C ARG A 130 5.72 -6.26 9.15
N ARG A 131 6.66 -5.51 9.72
CA ARG A 131 6.98 -4.14 9.31
C ARG A 131 8.21 -4.17 8.42
N LEU A 132 8.10 -3.58 7.23
CA LEU A 132 9.15 -3.57 6.22
C LEU A 132 9.50 -2.14 5.84
N ASN A 133 10.79 -1.88 5.71
CA ASN A 133 11.33 -0.61 5.24
C ASN A 133 12.04 -0.79 3.91
N LYS A 134 11.93 0.20 3.04
CA LYS A 134 12.67 0.23 1.77
C LYS A 134 14.19 0.17 1.96
N SER A 135 14.73 0.77 3.04
CA SER A 135 16.15 0.73 3.38
C SER A 135 16.69 -0.68 3.65
N ASN A 136 15.82 -1.65 3.94
CA ASN A 136 16.20 -3.05 4.15
C ASN A 136 16.33 -3.83 2.83
N SER A 137 16.09 -3.20 1.68
CA SER A 137 16.26 -3.83 0.37
C SER A 137 17.67 -3.56 -0.17
N SER A 138 18.42 -4.62 -0.51
CA SER A 138 19.67 -4.51 -1.28
C SER A 138 19.41 -3.77 -2.58
N PRO A 139 20.38 -2.96 -3.10
CA PRO A 139 20.19 -2.15 -4.29
C PRO A 139 20.03 -3.03 -5.53
N VAL A 140 18.80 -3.29 -5.95
CA VAL A 140 18.51 -3.73 -7.31
C VAL A 140 18.28 -2.48 -8.16
N SER A 141 18.97 -2.40 -9.29
CA SER A 141 19.02 -1.31 -10.27
C SER A 141 17.81 -0.36 -10.29
N ARG A 142 18.12 0.94 -10.26
CA ARG A 142 17.16 2.06 -10.26
C ARG A 142 16.17 1.95 -11.42
N VAL A 143 14.90 1.66 -11.07
CA VAL A 143 13.77 1.98 -11.94
C VAL A 143 13.37 3.41 -11.59
N SER A 144 13.46 4.32 -12.54
CA SER A 144 13.10 5.72 -12.34
C SER A 144 11.60 5.83 -12.02
N PRO A 145 11.20 6.65 -11.03
CA PRO A 145 9.77 6.86 -10.74
C PRO A 145 9.09 7.54 -11.92
N VAL A 146 7.93 7.02 -12.32
CA VAL A 146 7.09 7.63 -13.35
C VAL A 146 6.36 8.81 -12.71
N SER A 147 6.52 10.01 -13.27
CA SER A 147 5.77 11.19 -12.87
C SER A 147 4.27 10.96 -13.06
N PRO A 148 3.40 11.49 -12.18
CA PRO A 148 1.96 11.31 -12.32
C PRO A 148 1.46 11.94 -13.63
N ILE A 149 0.66 11.18 -14.37
CA ILE A 149 0.05 11.62 -15.63
C ILE A 149 -0.94 12.74 -15.31
N SER A 150 -0.64 13.97 -15.73
CA SER A 150 -1.58 15.09 -15.72
C SER A 150 -2.76 14.75 -16.61
N ARG A 151 -3.98 14.77 -16.08
CA ARG A 151 -5.20 14.65 -16.86
C ARG A 151 -5.31 15.86 -17.78
N SER A 152 -5.21 15.62 -19.07
CA SER A 152 -5.61 16.62 -20.09
C SER A 152 -7.14 16.74 -20.08
N PRO A 153 -7.71 17.96 -20.17
CA PRO A 153 -9.15 18.13 -20.26
C PRO A 153 -9.66 17.61 -21.61
N SER A 154 -10.73 16.82 -21.55
CA SER A 154 -11.46 16.34 -22.72
C SER A 154 -12.01 17.55 -23.51
N ASN A 155 -11.54 17.70 -24.72
CA ASN A 155 -12.08 18.67 -25.69
C ASN A 155 -13.41 18.13 -26.23
N SER A 156 -14.52 18.72 -25.82
CA SER A 156 -15.85 18.52 -26.39
C SER A 156 -15.92 19.25 -27.71
N GLY A 157 -15.66 18.54 -28.80
CA GLY A 157 -15.89 19.01 -30.18
C GLY A 157 -17.34 18.82 -30.56
N ASP A 158 -18.07 19.92 -30.60
CA ASP A 158 -19.36 20.07 -31.27
C ASP A 158 -19.27 19.61 -32.73
N SER A 159 -20.11 18.68 -33.13
CA SER A 159 -20.40 18.39 -34.53
C SER A 159 -21.89 18.63 -34.79
N LYS A 160 -22.18 19.73 -35.46
CA LYS A 160 -23.49 20.05 -36.00
C LYS A 160 -23.98 19.00 -37.01
N PRO A 161 -25.28 18.72 -37.08
CA PRO A 161 -25.87 17.95 -38.17
C PRO A 161 -26.03 18.81 -39.41
N ASP A 162 -25.52 18.32 -40.53
CA ASP A 162 -25.80 18.89 -41.88
C ASP A 162 -27.14 18.35 -42.37
N GLN A 163 -28.07 19.27 -42.64
CA GLN A 163 -29.30 19.04 -43.39
C GLN A 163 -29.01 19.34 -44.84
N THR A 164 -29.24 18.37 -45.72
CA THR A 164 -29.63 18.71 -47.10
C THR A 164 -30.32 17.53 -47.80
N VAL A 165 -31.59 17.74 -48.16
CA VAL A 165 -32.45 17.18 -49.21
C VAL A 165 -32.75 15.69 -49.17
#